data_acfe8896433cc7611da265e4aa0d1df1
#
_entry.id   acfe8896433cc7611da265e4aa0d1df1
#
_cell.length_a   1.000
_cell.length_b   1.000
_cell.length_c   1.000
_cell.angle_alpha   90.00
_cell.angle_beta   90.00
_cell.angle_gamma   90.00
#
_symmetry.space_group_name_H-M   'P 1'
#
loop_
_entity.id
_entity.type
_entity.pdbx_description
1 polymer ?
#
loop_
_entity_poly.entity_id
_entity_poly.type
_entity_poly.pdbx_seq_one_letter_code
_entity_poly.pdbx_strand_id
1 'polypeptide(L)'
;MFFFEKKNQKTFATLVGCLAWLVVKLRDIETFIVGNPPPHFGGRYFVFVKLITDDNITGLGEAYCVPFSPHLVARMIDDVFGRYARGQDPHDIETLWRRVYSSGFTQHPDLSLMGVLSALEMACWDIVGKAAGQPVHRLMGGRVHERLRSYTYIYPRPGDATDVYQDPELAAAYAADYVAQGFTAVKFDPVGPYSAFDGRQLS
;
A
#
# COMPACT_ATOMS: atom_id res chain seq x y z
N MET A 1 41.83 -24.17 -20.16
CA MET A 1 40.95 -25.30 -20.40
C MET A 1 40.93 -26.12 -19.13
N PHE A 2 39.98 -25.83 -18.24
CA PHE A 2 39.85 -26.52 -16.95
C PHE A 2 38.78 -27.61 -17.06
N PHE A 3 39.20 -28.85 -16.90
CA PHE A 3 38.30 -29.99 -16.78
C PHE A 3 37.78 -30.07 -15.34
N PHE A 4 36.47 -29.90 -15.17
CA PHE A 4 35.81 -30.25 -13.90
C PHE A 4 35.43 -31.74 -13.90
N GLU A 5 36.01 -32.49 -12.97
CA GLU A 5 35.72 -33.90 -12.78
C GLU A 5 34.29 -34.15 -12.29
N LYS A 6 33.65 -35.10 -12.92
CA LYS A 6 32.23 -35.51 -12.80
C LYS A 6 31.87 -36.23 -11.51
N LYS A 7 32.58 -36.03 -10.38
CA LYS A 7 32.42 -36.90 -9.17
C LYS A 7 31.38 -36.43 -8.15
N ASN A 8 30.78 -35.24 -8.24
CA ASN A 8 29.89 -34.69 -7.20
C ASN A 8 28.45 -34.40 -7.63
N GLN A 9 28.02 -34.82 -8.82
CA GLN A 9 26.66 -34.55 -9.27
C GLN A 9 25.58 -35.36 -8.52
N LYS A 10 25.89 -36.50 -7.96
CA LYS A 10 24.91 -37.30 -7.20
C LYS A 10 24.62 -36.75 -5.81
N THR A 11 25.59 -36.10 -5.16
CA THR A 11 25.40 -35.49 -3.84
C THR A 11 24.61 -34.18 -3.92
N PHE A 12 24.79 -33.43 -4.99
CA PHE A 12 24.02 -32.21 -5.23
C PHE A 12 22.54 -32.50 -5.57
N ALA A 13 22.29 -33.54 -6.37
CA ALA A 13 20.93 -33.96 -6.71
C ALA A 13 20.18 -34.52 -5.50
N THR A 14 20.86 -35.15 -4.53
CA THR A 14 20.24 -35.66 -3.29
C THR A 14 19.96 -34.55 -2.29
N LEU A 15 20.76 -33.50 -2.21
CA LEU A 15 20.50 -32.29 -1.41
C LEU A 15 19.37 -31.43 -2.00
N VAL A 16 19.29 -31.34 -3.32
CA VAL A 16 18.19 -30.62 -4.00
C VAL A 16 16.88 -31.42 -3.93
N GLY A 17 16.95 -32.75 -3.83
CA GLY A 17 15.75 -33.60 -3.66
C GLY A 17 15.18 -33.64 -2.24
N CYS A 18 15.93 -33.17 -1.21
CA CYS A 18 15.43 -33.08 0.18
C CYS A 18 14.93 -31.69 0.57
N LEU A 19 15.18 -30.68 -0.23
CA LEU A 19 14.54 -29.37 -0.15
C LEU A 19 13.52 -29.27 -1.31
N ALA A 20 12.48 -30.12 -1.27
CA ALA A 20 11.22 -29.71 -1.81
C ALA A 20 10.86 -28.43 -1.03
N TRP A 21 11.18 -27.27 -1.61
CA TRP A 21 10.73 -25.99 -1.10
C TRP A 21 9.22 -26.15 -0.93
N LEU A 22 8.75 -26.18 0.28
CA LEU A 22 7.34 -26.03 0.57
C LEU A 22 6.97 -24.69 -0.03
N VAL A 23 6.47 -24.73 -1.26
CA VAL A 23 6.03 -23.54 -1.98
C VAL A 23 4.78 -23.08 -1.25
N VAL A 24 4.95 -22.10 -0.38
CA VAL A 24 3.87 -21.43 0.34
C VAL A 24 2.96 -20.79 -0.70
N LYS A 25 1.65 -20.95 -0.58
CA LYS A 25 0.68 -20.42 -1.52
C LYS A 25 -0.32 -19.49 -0.86
N LEU A 26 -0.67 -18.44 -1.55
CA LEU A 26 -1.78 -17.57 -1.17
C LEU A 26 -3.09 -18.37 -1.27
N ARG A 27 -3.70 -18.64 -0.13
CA ARG A 27 -4.93 -19.41 -0.03
C ARG A 27 -6.17 -18.54 -0.11
N ASP A 28 -6.19 -17.46 0.67
CA ASP A 28 -7.39 -16.66 0.86
C ASP A 28 -7.09 -15.18 1.12
N ILE A 29 -8.15 -14.37 1.05
CA ILE A 29 -8.13 -12.92 1.27
C ILE A 29 -9.33 -12.51 2.11
N GLU A 30 -9.09 -11.57 3.03
CA GLU A 30 -10.13 -10.84 3.75
C GLU A 30 -9.97 -9.35 3.46
N THR A 31 -11.07 -8.68 3.10
CA THR A 31 -11.07 -7.24 2.84
C THR A 31 -11.87 -6.51 3.90
N PHE A 32 -11.31 -5.46 4.47
CA PHE A 32 -11.91 -4.65 5.53
C PHE A 32 -12.16 -3.24 5.04
N ILE A 33 -13.39 -2.76 5.17
CA ILE A 33 -13.77 -1.37 4.92
C ILE A 33 -13.95 -0.71 6.27
N VAL A 34 -13.06 0.22 6.59
CA VAL A 34 -13.05 0.93 7.87
C VAL A 34 -13.53 2.36 7.63
N GLY A 35 -14.66 2.73 8.23
CA GLY A 35 -15.16 4.09 8.20
C GLY A 35 -14.29 5.00 9.08
N ASN A 36 -14.01 6.21 8.57
CA ASN A 36 -13.33 7.24 9.33
C ASN A 36 -14.39 8.25 9.82
N PRO A 37 -14.58 8.41 11.14
CA PRO A 37 -15.58 9.35 11.64
C PRO A 37 -15.23 10.81 11.25
N PRO A 38 -16.24 11.71 11.23
CA PRO A 38 -15.96 13.14 11.05
C PRO A 38 -14.90 13.64 12.04
N PRO A 39 -14.00 14.52 11.59
CA PRO A 39 -13.99 15.31 10.35
C PRO A 39 -13.38 14.62 9.12
N HIS A 40 -13.22 13.31 9.10
CA HIS A 40 -12.75 12.50 7.96
C HIS A 40 -11.32 12.84 7.49
N PHE A 41 -10.43 13.22 8.38
CA PHE A 41 -9.05 13.54 8.03
C PHE A 41 -8.36 12.32 7.38
N GLY A 42 -7.75 12.54 6.21
CA GLY A 42 -7.14 11.48 5.41
C GLY A 42 -8.09 10.70 4.51
N GLY A 43 -9.41 10.89 4.64
CA GLY A 43 -10.43 10.22 3.82
C GLY A 43 -11.61 9.70 4.62
N ARG A 44 -12.70 9.39 3.95
CA ARG A 44 -13.92 8.87 4.58
C ARG A 44 -13.83 7.40 4.96
N TYR A 45 -13.01 6.65 4.23
CA TYR A 45 -12.85 5.21 4.38
C TYR A 45 -11.40 4.82 4.18
N PHE A 46 -11.00 3.76 4.86
CA PHE A 46 -9.77 3.03 4.60
C PHE A 46 -10.13 1.61 4.19
N VAL A 47 -9.47 1.07 3.19
CA VAL A 47 -9.69 -0.30 2.71
C VAL A 47 -8.42 -1.09 2.94
N PHE A 48 -8.50 -2.09 3.82
CA PHE A 48 -7.37 -2.97 4.12
C PHE A 48 -7.61 -4.36 3.54
N VAL A 49 -6.54 -5.02 3.21
CA VAL A 49 -6.54 -6.43 2.82
C VAL A 49 -5.70 -7.23 3.79
N LYS A 50 -6.13 -8.46 4.06
CA LYS A 50 -5.35 -9.47 4.76
C LYS A 50 -5.25 -10.69 3.86
N LEU A 51 -4.05 -10.98 3.36
CA LEU A 51 -3.74 -12.21 2.65
C LEU A 51 -3.45 -13.32 3.66
N ILE A 52 -3.83 -14.53 3.31
CA ILE A 52 -3.65 -15.73 4.14
C ILE A 52 -3.00 -16.80 3.28
N THR A 53 -1.90 -17.36 3.75
CA THR A 53 -1.21 -18.48 3.11
C THR A 53 -1.75 -19.83 3.56
N ASP A 54 -1.38 -20.90 2.87
CA ASP A 54 -1.75 -22.28 3.22
C ASP A 54 -1.08 -22.77 4.52
N ASP A 55 0.06 -22.19 4.91
CA ASP A 55 0.72 -22.40 6.20
C ASP A 55 0.28 -21.40 7.29
N ASN A 56 -0.78 -20.60 7.02
CA ASN A 56 -1.40 -19.60 7.92
C ASN A 56 -0.54 -18.38 8.28
N ILE A 57 0.52 -18.09 7.55
CA ILE A 57 1.13 -16.75 7.62
C ILE A 57 0.15 -15.75 7.01
N THR A 58 0.02 -14.59 7.64
CA THR A 58 -0.86 -13.52 7.13
C THR A 58 -0.08 -12.27 6.84
N GLY A 59 -0.47 -11.54 5.79
CA GLY A 59 0.07 -10.23 5.45
C GLY A 59 -1.01 -9.18 5.29
N LEU A 60 -0.68 -7.95 5.65
CA LEU A 60 -1.58 -6.81 5.60
C LEU A 60 -1.14 -5.81 4.53
N GLY A 61 -2.12 -5.25 3.83
CA GLY A 61 -1.93 -4.16 2.89
C GLY A 61 -3.09 -3.19 2.94
N GLU A 62 -2.91 -2.02 2.34
CA GLU A 62 -3.92 -0.98 2.27
C GLU A 62 -4.13 -0.57 0.82
N ALA A 63 -5.40 -0.53 0.38
CA ALA A 63 -5.76 -0.04 -0.93
C ALA A 63 -6.10 1.44 -0.88
N TYR A 64 -5.49 2.23 -1.77
CA TYR A 64 -5.94 3.60 -1.97
C TYR A 64 -7.38 3.59 -2.48
N CYS A 65 -8.26 4.24 -1.73
CA CYS A 65 -9.66 4.36 -2.09
C CYS A 65 -9.88 5.73 -2.76
N VAL A 66 -9.99 5.72 -4.08
CA VAL A 66 -10.47 6.89 -4.83
C VAL A 66 -11.89 7.25 -4.39
N PRO A 67 -12.45 8.45 -4.73
CA PRO A 67 -13.77 8.90 -4.27
C PRO A 67 -14.93 8.09 -4.88
N PHE A 68 -14.78 6.78 -4.92
CA PHE A 68 -15.81 5.82 -5.29
C PHE A 68 -16.30 5.04 -4.06
N SER A 69 -17.31 4.22 -4.26
CA SER A 69 -17.74 3.31 -3.22
C SER A 69 -16.61 2.36 -2.80
N PRO A 70 -16.24 2.29 -1.52
CA PRO A 70 -15.22 1.36 -1.05
C PRO A 70 -15.60 -0.10 -1.30
N HIS A 71 -16.91 -0.40 -1.41
CA HIS A 71 -17.39 -1.75 -1.77
C HIS A 71 -17.04 -2.15 -3.20
N LEU A 72 -16.94 -1.19 -4.14
CA LEU A 72 -16.45 -1.47 -5.49
C LEU A 72 -14.96 -1.81 -5.46
N VAL A 73 -14.18 -1.07 -4.68
CA VAL A 73 -12.74 -1.36 -4.50
C VAL A 73 -12.55 -2.75 -3.89
N ALA A 74 -13.33 -3.11 -2.86
CA ALA A 74 -13.29 -4.43 -2.26
C ALA A 74 -13.59 -5.54 -3.29
N ARG A 75 -14.61 -5.36 -4.15
CA ARG A 75 -14.90 -6.31 -5.23
C ARG A 75 -13.79 -6.42 -6.27
N MET A 76 -13.14 -5.30 -6.61
CA MET A 76 -11.97 -5.32 -7.50
C MET A 76 -10.81 -6.10 -6.86
N ILE A 77 -10.59 -5.93 -5.56
CA ILE A 77 -9.57 -6.67 -4.80
C ILE A 77 -9.85 -8.18 -4.90
N ASP A 78 -11.08 -8.61 -4.64
CA ASP A 78 -11.47 -10.02 -4.70
C ASP A 78 -11.29 -10.60 -6.10
N ASP A 79 -11.68 -9.87 -7.14
CA ASP A 79 -11.54 -10.30 -8.54
C ASP A 79 -10.06 -10.41 -8.95
N VAL A 80 -9.25 -9.41 -8.65
CA VAL A 80 -7.81 -9.40 -8.97
C VAL A 80 -7.08 -10.50 -8.19
N PHE A 81 -7.39 -10.68 -6.91
CA PHE A 81 -6.84 -11.77 -6.11
C PHE A 81 -7.20 -13.13 -6.71
N GLY A 82 -8.47 -13.36 -7.03
CA GLY A 82 -8.94 -14.61 -7.60
C GLY A 82 -8.28 -14.99 -8.91
N ARG A 83 -8.02 -13.98 -9.77
CA ARG A 83 -7.41 -14.19 -11.09
C ARG A 83 -5.89 -14.34 -11.07
N TYR A 84 -5.19 -13.57 -10.23
CA TYR A 84 -3.75 -13.39 -10.38
C TYR A 84 -2.93 -13.82 -9.16
N ALA A 85 -3.52 -13.83 -7.96
CA ALA A 85 -2.80 -14.08 -6.72
C ALA A 85 -3.13 -15.43 -6.07
N ARG A 86 -4.39 -15.89 -6.13
CA ARG A 86 -4.79 -17.15 -5.50
C ARG A 86 -3.95 -18.33 -6.02
N GLY A 87 -3.38 -19.09 -5.10
CA GLY A 87 -2.54 -20.26 -5.41
C GLY A 87 -1.13 -19.92 -5.89
N GLN A 88 -0.74 -18.64 -5.94
CA GLN A 88 0.61 -18.21 -6.26
C GLN A 88 1.47 -18.14 -5.00
N ASP A 89 2.79 -18.21 -5.18
CA ASP A 89 3.76 -18.00 -4.12
C ASP A 89 3.79 -16.50 -3.74
N PRO A 90 3.62 -16.13 -2.47
CA PRO A 90 3.71 -14.73 -2.05
C PRO A 90 5.09 -14.11 -2.24
N HIS A 91 6.15 -14.91 -2.47
CA HIS A 91 7.49 -14.41 -2.78
C HIS A 91 7.64 -13.95 -4.23
N ASP A 92 6.74 -14.39 -5.13
CA ASP A 92 6.73 -14.02 -6.55
C ASP A 92 6.08 -12.64 -6.80
N ILE A 93 6.45 -11.65 -5.99
CA ILE A 93 5.84 -10.31 -5.98
C ILE A 93 5.94 -9.63 -7.35
N GLU A 94 7.11 -9.66 -7.98
CA GLU A 94 7.34 -9.07 -9.30
C GLU A 94 6.49 -9.76 -10.38
N THR A 95 6.29 -11.07 -10.27
CA THR A 95 5.43 -11.83 -11.18
C THR A 95 3.97 -11.42 -11.03
N LEU A 96 3.49 -11.27 -9.79
CA LEU A 96 2.15 -10.77 -9.50
C LEU A 96 1.96 -9.36 -10.08
N TRP A 97 2.92 -8.48 -9.81
CA TRP A 97 2.89 -7.09 -10.28
C TRP A 97 2.77 -7.02 -11.80
N ARG A 98 3.62 -7.73 -12.52
CA ARG A 98 3.63 -7.76 -14.00
C ARG A 98 2.36 -8.34 -14.58
N ARG A 99 1.83 -9.41 -14.01
CA ARG A 99 0.58 -10.04 -14.47
C ARG A 99 -0.61 -9.08 -14.33
N VAL A 100 -0.74 -8.40 -13.21
CA VAL A 100 -1.84 -7.45 -12.99
C VAL A 100 -1.65 -6.21 -13.86
N TYR A 101 -0.44 -5.65 -13.90
CA TYR A 101 -0.13 -4.46 -14.68
C TYR A 101 -0.39 -4.66 -16.19
N SER A 102 -0.03 -5.82 -16.73
CA SER A 102 -0.17 -6.15 -18.15
C SER A 102 -1.45 -6.90 -18.50
N SER A 103 -2.44 -6.94 -17.59
CA SER A 103 -3.66 -7.74 -17.78
C SER A 103 -4.57 -7.23 -18.90
N GLY A 104 -4.43 -5.97 -19.31
CA GLY A 104 -5.18 -5.37 -20.42
C GLY A 104 -4.31 -5.12 -21.63
N PHE A 105 -4.60 -5.78 -22.75
CA PHE A 105 -3.80 -5.67 -23.99
C PHE A 105 -3.69 -4.24 -24.52
N THR A 106 -4.77 -3.44 -24.43
CA THR A 106 -4.83 -2.07 -24.94
C THR A 106 -5.15 -1.04 -23.87
N GLN A 107 -5.36 -1.48 -22.63
CA GLN A 107 -5.74 -0.62 -21.53
C GLN A 107 -4.57 -0.45 -20.60
N HIS A 108 -4.25 0.79 -20.29
CA HIS A 108 -3.29 1.09 -19.24
C HIS A 108 -3.97 0.93 -17.89
N PRO A 109 -3.28 0.36 -16.88
CA PRO A 109 -3.79 0.31 -15.53
C PRO A 109 -4.11 1.71 -15.04
N ASP A 110 -5.31 1.88 -14.54
CA ASP A 110 -5.73 3.13 -13.92
C ASP A 110 -5.35 3.17 -12.43
N LEU A 111 -5.61 4.30 -11.80
CA LEU A 111 -5.31 4.52 -10.39
C LEU A 111 -6.02 3.50 -9.47
N SER A 112 -7.24 3.08 -9.84
CA SER A 112 -8.02 2.14 -9.04
C SER A 112 -7.37 0.75 -9.05
N LEU A 113 -6.99 0.26 -10.24
CA LEU A 113 -6.29 -1.02 -10.38
C LEU A 113 -4.91 -0.97 -9.71
N MET A 114 -4.20 0.15 -9.83
CA MET A 114 -2.90 0.31 -9.16
C MET A 114 -3.03 0.34 -7.64
N GLY A 115 -4.10 0.93 -7.10
CA GLY A 115 -4.42 0.88 -5.67
C GLY A 115 -4.67 -0.54 -5.17
N VAL A 116 -5.40 -1.33 -5.94
CA VAL A 116 -5.65 -2.77 -5.64
C VAL A 116 -4.35 -3.57 -5.69
N LEU A 117 -3.56 -3.41 -6.76
CA LEU A 117 -2.28 -4.11 -6.91
C LEU A 117 -1.32 -3.76 -5.77
N SER A 118 -1.23 -2.49 -5.42
CA SER A 118 -0.38 -2.01 -4.31
C SER A 118 -0.78 -2.65 -2.98
N ALA A 119 -2.07 -2.80 -2.70
CA ALA A 119 -2.53 -3.46 -1.49
C ALA A 119 -2.10 -4.94 -1.42
N LEU A 120 -2.24 -5.67 -2.53
CA LEU A 120 -1.82 -7.07 -2.62
C LEU A 120 -0.30 -7.20 -2.51
N GLU A 121 0.45 -6.31 -3.15
CA GLU A 121 1.91 -6.27 -3.09
C GLU A 121 2.41 -6.01 -1.67
N MET A 122 1.88 -5.00 -0.98
CA MET A 122 2.23 -4.72 0.42
C MET A 122 1.96 -5.92 1.33
N ALA A 123 0.82 -6.58 1.14
CA ALA A 123 0.49 -7.77 1.92
C ALA A 123 1.43 -8.95 1.62
N CYS A 124 1.89 -9.12 0.38
CA CYS A 124 2.92 -10.10 0.04
C CYS A 124 4.26 -9.77 0.72
N TRP A 125 4.70 -8.51 0.68
CA TRP A 125 5.91 -8.08 1.39
C TRP A 125 5.84 -8.32 2.89
N ASP A 126 4.67 -8.12 3.52
CA ASP A 126 4.46 -8.39 4.93
C ASP A 126 4.57 -9.90 5.24
N ILE A 127 4.03 -10.77 4.36
CA ILE A 127 4.21 -12.23 4.46
C ILE A 127 5.69 -12.59 4.36
N VAL A 128 6.39 -12.09 3.34
CA VAL A 128 7.82 -12.37 3.10
C VAL A 128 8.66 -11.91 4.30
N GLY A 129 8.37 -10.73 4.84
CA GLY A 129 9.03 -10.21 6.04
C GLY A 129 8.84 -11.13 7.25
N LYS A 130 7.60 -11.59 7.49
CA LYS A 130 7.27 -12.51 8.58
C LYS A 130 7.91 -13.88 8.40
N ALA A 131 7.86 -14.44 7.20
CA ALA A 131 8.50 -15.71 6.87
C ALA A 131 10.02 -15.66 7.07
N ALA A 132 10.65 -14.54 6.70
CA ALA A 132 12.08 -14.33 6.89
C ALA A 132 12.48 -13.90 8.32
N GLY A 133 11.52 -13.60 9.21
CA GLY A 133 11.79 -13.02 10.53
C GLY A 133 12.50 -11.67 10.46
N GLN A 134 12.26 -10.89 9.38
CA GLN A 134 12.91 -9.61 9.12
C GLN A 134 11.87 -8.53 8.80
N PRO A 135 12.08 -7.28 9.25
CA PRO A 135 11.23 -6.19 8.81
C PRO A 135 11.46 -5.89 7.33
N VAL A 136 10.39 -5.54 6.63
CA VAL A 136 10.38 -5.34 5.17
C VAL A 136 11.49 -4.40 4.69
N HIS A 137 11.77 -3.32 5.42
CA HIS A 137 12.83 -2.38 5.03
C HIS A 137 14.22 -3.03 4.91
N ARG A 138 14.51 -4.09 5.67
CA ARG A 138 15.78 -4.82 5.55
C ARG A 138 15.83 -5.65 4.28
N LEU A 139 14.71 -6.22 3.88
CA LEU A 139 14.60 -6.98 2.63
C LEU A 139 14.68 -6.06 1.39
N MET A 140 14.26 -4.82 1.54
CA MET A 140 14.28 -3.80 0.49
C MET A 140 15.57 -2.97 0.44
N GLY A 141 16.67 -3.41 1.05
CA GLY A 141 17.97 -2.75 0.96
C GLY A 141 18.43 -2.03 2.24
N GLY A 142 17.66 -2.11 3.31
CA GLY A 142 18.06 -1.60 4.63
C GLY A 142 17.50 -0.24 5.00
N ARG A 143 17.92 0.24 6.15
CA ARG A 143 17.47 1.52 6.70
C ARG A 143 18.35 2.66 6.20
N VAL A 144 17.75 3.63 5.51
CA VAL A 144 18.43 4.84 5.06
C VAL A 144 18.37 5.93 6.13
N HIS A 145 17.23 6.07 6.82
CA HIS A 145 17.03 7.06 7.87
C HIS A 145 16.51 6.43 9.15
N GLU A 146 17.04 6.84 10.29
CA GLU A 146 16.53 6.42 11.60
C GLU A 146 15.26 7.18 11.99
N ARG A 147 15.16 8.43 11.55
CA ARG A 147 14.02 9.31 11.76
C ARG A 147 13.62 9.94 10.44
N LEU A 148 12.34 9.94 10.16
CA LEU A 148 11.77 10.61 9.00
C LEU A 148 11.18 11.96 9.44
N ARG A 149 11.50 13.02 8.70
CA ARG A 149 10.80 14.28 8.84
C ARG A 149 9.37 14.10 8.37
N SER A 150 8.41 14.40 9.25
CA SER A 150 7.00 14.42 8.88
C SER A 150 6.49 15.85 8.72
N TYR A 151 5.42 15.99 7.98
CA TYR A 151 4.60 17.19 7.94
C TYR A 151 3.18 16.86 8.37
N THR A 152 2.40 17.86 8.72
CA THR A 152 0.96 17.73 8.92
C THR A 152 0.21 18.67 7.99
N TYR A 153 -1.03 18.31 7.66
CA TYR A 153 -1.96 19.23 7.04
C TYR A 153 -2.47 20.25 8.07
N ILE A 154 -2.73 21.46 7.62
CA ILE A 154 -3.52 22.42 8.38
C ILE A 154 -4.99 22.04 8.16
N TYR A 155 -5.60 21.39 9.13
CA TYR A 155 -6.99 20.96 9.04
C TYR A 155 -7.94 21.94 9.74
N PRO A 156 -9.18 22.11 9.22
CA PRO A 156 -10.25 22.79 9.94
C PRO A 156 -10.47 22.18 11.32
N ARG A 157 -10.82 23.01 12.30
CA ARG A 157 -11.11 22.55 13.66
C ARG A 157 -12.59 22.72 13.97
N PRO A 158 -13.18 21.86 14.83
CA PRO A 158 -14.56 22.04 15.27
C PRO A 158 -14.74 23.41 15.92
N GLY A 159 -15.73 24.19 15.44
CA GLY A 159 -16.02 25.53 15.97
C GLY A 159 -15.36 26.68 15.22
N ASP A 160 -14.57 26.41 14.17
CA ASP A 160 -14.07 27.48 13.30
C ASP A 160 -15.23 28.30 12.71
N ALA A 161 -15.12 29.61 12.77
CA ALA A 161 -16.11 30.54 12.21
C ALA A 161 -15.95 30.72 10.70
N THR A 162 -14.73 30.46 10.20
CA THR A 162 -14.34 30.62 8.80
C THR A 162 -13.62 29.35 8.33
N ASP A 163 -13.52 29.18 7.02
CA ASP A 163 -12.74 28.11 6.44
C ASP A 163 -11.24 28.45 6.53
N VAL A 164 -10.47 27.63 7.20
CA VAL A 164 -9.02 27.79 7.37
C VAL A 164 -8.29 27.90 6.01
N TYR A 165 -8.83 27.35 4.96
CA TYR A 165 -8.23 27.44 3.61
C TYR A 165 -8.49 28.77 2.93
N GLN A 166 -9.42 29.58 3.44
CA GLN A 166 -9.78 30.89 2.92
C GLN A 166 -9.42 32.04 3.87
N ASP A 167 -9.02 31.73 5.10
CA ASP A 167 -8.65 32.68 6.14
C ASP A 167 -7.15 32.61 6.42
N PRO A 168 -6.32 33.50 5.86
CA PRO A 168 -4.87 33.47 6.02
C PRO A 168 -4.40 33.62 7.47
N GLU A 169 -5.13 34.40 8.29
CA GLU A 169 -4.76 34.63 9.70
C GLU A 169 -5.03 33.38 10.53
N LEU A 170 -6.17 32.74 10.31
CA LEU A 170 -6.51 31.47 10.95
C LEU A 170 -5.52 30.36 10.53
N ALA A 171 -5.18 30.28 9.24
CA ALA A 171 -4.21 29.32 8.74
C ALA A 171 -2.82 29.55 9.34
N ALA A 172 -2.39 30.81 9.48
CA ALA A 172 -1.12 31.17 10.11
C ALA A 172 -1.09 30.79 11.60
N ALA A 173 -2.19 31.04 12.32
CA ALA A 173 -2.32 30.64 13.72
C ALA A 173 -2.19 29.13 13.89
N TYR A 174 -2.87 28.36 13.06
CA TYR A 174 -2.79 26.88 13.11
C TYR A 174 -1.42 26.36 12.72
N ALA A 175 -0.77 26.97 11.74
CA ALA A 175 0.64 26.65 11.40
C ALA A 175 1.55 26.88 12.60
N ALA A 176 1.41 27.99 13.33
CA ALA A 176 2.19 28.29 14.54
C ALA A 176 1.95 27.23 15.63
N ASP A 177 0.71 26.80 15.82
CA ASP A 177 0.38 25.73 16.79
C ASP A 177 1.06 24.41 16.42
N TYR A 178 1.09 24.02 15.13
CA TYR A 178 1.80 22.82 14.71
C TYR A 178 3.31 22.93 14.86
N VAL A 179 3.88 24.12 14.62
CA VAL A 179 5.31 24.37 14.91
C VAL A 179 5.59 24.23 16.41
N ALA A 180 4.71 24.74 17.27
CA ALA A 180 4.85 24.58 18.71
C ALA A 180 4.78 23.11 19.17
N GLN A 181 4.08 22.24 18.43
CA GLN A 181 4.02 20.80 18.63
C GLN A 181 5.27 20.06 18.10
N GLY A 182 6.18 20.76 17.46
CA GLY A 182 7.45 20.20 16.95
C GLY A 182 7.45 19.85 15.47
N PHE A 183 6.39 20.11 14.72
CA PHE A 183 6.42 19.96 13.26
C PHE A 183 7.32 21.03 12.63
N THR A 184 8.15 20.61 11.69
CA THR A 184 9.04 21.51 10.93
C THR A 184 8.56 21.77 9.51
N ALA A 185 7.43 21.20 9.16
CA ALA A 185 6.73 21.40 7.88
C ALA A 185 5.23 21.27 8.09
N VAL A 186 4.48 22.08 7.38
CA VAL A 186 3.02 21.99 7.27
C VAL A 186 2.63 21.98 5.79
N LYS A 187 1.50 21.38 5.50
CA LYS A 187 0.90 21.36 4.17
C LYS A 187 -0.49 21.99 4.24
N PHE A 188 -0.81 22.78 3.22
CA PHE A 188 -2.10 23.42 3.17
C PHE A 188 -2.43 23.85 1.74
N ASP A 189 -3.71 23.85 1.40
CA ASP A 189 -4.21 24.23 0.08
C ASP A 189 -4.92 25.61 0.18
N PRO A 190 -4.23 26.71 -0.18
CA PRO A 190 -4.70 28.08 0.11
C PRO A 190 -5.94 28.51 -0.67
N VAL A 191 -6.36 27.74 -1.66
CA VAL A 191 -7.58 27.99 -2.46
C VAL A 191 -8.70 26.99 -2.16
N GLY A 192 -8.52 26.14 -1.15
CA GLY A 192 -9.47 25.09 -0.80
C GLY A 192 -9.48 23.91 -1.78
N PRO A 193 -10.34 22.92 -1.53
CA PRO A 193 -10.44 21.74 -2.41
C PRO A 193 -10.92 22.17 -3.80
N TYR A 194 -10.10 21.88 -4.79
CA TYR A 194 -10.41 22.15 -6.18
C TYR A 194 -11.58 21.26 -6.66
N SER A 195 -12.58 21.88 -7.25
CA SER A 195 -13.62 21.20 -8.00
C SER A 195 -13.78 21.87 -9.37
N ALA A 196 -13.70 21.09 -10.44
CA ALA A 196 -13.93 21.57 -11.79
C ALA A 196 -15.34 22.18 -11.99
N PHE A 197 -16.25 21.89 -11.07
CA PHE A 197 -17.64 22.40 -11.09
C PHE A 197 -17.86 23.61 -10.17
N ASP A 198 -16.85 24.00 -9.39
CA ASP A 198 -16.94 25.17 -8.53
C ASP A 198 -16.41 26.42 -9.26
N GLY A 199 -17.31 27.16 -9.89
CA GLY A 199 -16.95 28.37 -10.62
C GLY A 199 -16.34 29.50 -9.77
N ARG A 200 -16.38 29.40 -8.45
CA ARG A 200 -15.80 30.39 -7.53
C ARG A 200 -14.27 30.34 -7.50
N GLN A 201 -13.67 29.25 -7.96
CA GLN A 201 -12.22 29.11 -7.99
C GLN A 201 -11.53 29.68 -9.21
N LEU A 202 -12.31 30.18 -10.18
CA LEU A 202 -11.80 30.71 -11.44
C LEU A 202 -11.91 32.22 -11.56
N SER A 203 -12.31 32.91 -10.48
CA SER A 203 -12.46 34.37 -10.43
C SER A 203 -11.27 35.06 -9.79
#